data_814ed955971537a52f803684d3f8051e
#
_entry.id   814ed955971537a52f803684d3f8051e
#
_cell.length_a   1.000
_cell.length_b   1.000
_cell.length_c   1.000
_cell.angle_alpha   90.00
_cell.angle_beta   90.00
_cell.angle_gamma   90.00
#
_symmetry.space_group_name_H-M   'P 1'
#
loop_
_entity.id
_entity.type
_entity.pdbx_description
1 polymer ?
#
loop_
_entity_poly.entity_id
_entity_poly.type
_entity_poly.pdbx_seq_one_letter_code
_entity_poly.pdbx_strand_id
1 'polypeptide(L)'
;MKKLALYLAGLLATIAFVHYFWSRRNPPVAGESILDSFNKNDRVAGLLLIAALFSGFFTMRVGLYQTLDFLHAATRSNFDGAQSVLINVTAIVVLWMSLLRHNKELRNVAVLLIVIGAGKVFLMDMVSIKGMPLMAGVFTFGLVAAFASFVLGRWNKSDVKASDNQATDGHEPG
;
A
#
# COMPACT_ATOMS: atom_id res chain seq x y z
N MET A 1 19.31 -22.41 2.98
CA MET A 1 18.31 -22.16 1.92
C MET A 1 17.26 -21.08 2.31
N LYS A 2 16.63 -21.14 3.50
CA LYS A 2 15.59 -20.16 3.90
C LYS A 2 16.04 -18.69 3.91
N LYS A 3 17.27 -18.41 4.38
CA LYS A 3 17.84 -17.05 4.39
C LYS A 3 18.06 -16.49 2.98
N LEU A 4 18.56 -17.33 2.05
CA LEU A 4 18.78 -16.93 0.66
C LEU A 4 17.45 -16.56 -0.04
N ALA A 5 16.40 -17.36 0.16
CA ALA A 5 15.09 -17.08 -0.38
C ALA A 5 14.51 -15.73 0.11
N LEU A 6 14.75 -15.39 1.39
CA LEU A 6 14.36 -14.12 1.98
C LEU A 6 15.09 -12.93 1.32
N TYR A 7 16.41 -13.03 1.15
CA TYR A 7 17.18 -11.97 0.48
C TYR A 7 16.77 -11.79 -0.98
N LEU A 8 16.53 -12.89 -1.69
CA LEU A 8 16.01 -12.85 -3.07
C LEU A 8 14.62 -12.20 -3.16
N ALA A 9 13.70 -12.54 -2.25
CA ALA A 9 12.38 -11.94 -2.20
C ALA A 9 12.46 -10.43 -1.91
N GLY A 10 13.30 -10.00 -0.98
CA GLY A 10 13.55 -8.58 -0.69
C GLY A 10 14.16 -7.84 -1.87
N LEU A 11 15.14 -8.46 -2.54
CA LEU A 11 15.76 -7.89 -3.74
C LEU A 11 14.74 -7.73 -4.87
N LEU A 12 13.95 -8.76 -5.16
CA LEU A 12 12.89 -8.70 -6.17
C LEU A 12 11.85 -7.65 -5.86
N ALA A 13 11.42 -7.51 -4.60
CA ALA A 13 10.51 -6.45 -4.17
C ALA A 13 11.10 -5.07 -4.43
N THR A 14 12.38 -4.86 -4.11
CA THR A 14 13.07 -3.59 -4.32
C THR A 14 13.18 -3.28 -5.81
N ILE A 15 13.59 -4.24 -6.63
CA ILE A 15 13.70 -4.07 -8.09
C ILE A 15 12.34 -3.73 -8.69
N ALA A 16 11.29 -4.46 -8.33
CA ALA A 16 9.93 -4.22 -8.84
C ALA A 16 9.41 -2.84 -8.42
N PHE A 17 9.71 -2.40 -7.18
CA PHE A 17 9.31 -1.08 -6.69
C PHE A 17 10.05 0.05 -7.42
N VAL A 18 11.37 -0.07 -7.60
CA VAL A 18 12.18 0.89 -8.34
C VAL A 18 11.73 0.95 -9.80
N HIS A 19 11.49 -0.22 -10.43
CA HIS A 19 11.02 -0.29 -11.81
C HIS A 19 9.64 0.36 -12.00
N TYR A 20 8.71 0.16 -11.06
CA TYR A 20 7.40 0.83 -11.08
C TYR A 20 7.56 2.36 -11.12
N PHE A 21 8.36 2.94 -10.23
CA PHE A 21 8.55 4.38 -10.19
C PHE A 21 9.33 4.91 -11.39
N TRP A 22 10.27 4.14 -11.92
CA TRP A 22 11.02 4.52 -13.13
C TRP A 22 10.11 4.51 -14.36
N SER A 23 9.29 3.50 -14.55
CA SER A 23 8.31 3.39 -15.63
C SER A 23 7.30 4.54 -15.62
N ARG A 24 6.88 4.98 -14.42
CA ARG A 24 5.99 6.13 -14.28
C ARG A 24 6.65 7.49 -14.59
N ARG A 25 7.96 7.59 -14.47
CA ARG A 25 8.72 8.78 -14.88
C ARG A 25 9.01 8.82 -16.38
N ASN A 26 9.21 7.66 -16.98
CA ASN A 26 9.55 7.48 -18.37
C ASN A 26 8.50 6.57 -19.03
N PRO A 27 7.31 7.09 -19.36
CA PRO A 27 6.31 6.28 -20.02
C PRO A 27 6.85 5.77 -21.36
N PRO A 28 6.64 4.48 -21.69
CA PRO A 28 7.09 3.93 -22.98
C PRO A 28 6.44 4.70 -24.14
N VAL A 29 7.21 4.95 -25.18
CA VAL A 29 6.70 5.57 -26.40
C VAL A 29 5.78 4.56 -27.10
N ALA A 30 4.55 4.97 -27.38
CA ALA A 30 3.55 4.11 -28.02
C ALA A 30 4.04 3.64 -29.40
N GLY A 31 4.02 2.35 -29.65
CA GLY A 31 4.34 1.75 -30.96
C GLY A 31 5.71 1.08 -31.08
N GLU A 32 6.55 1.09 -30.03
CA GLU A 32 7.89 0.49 -30.10
C GLU A 32 7.97 -0.98 -29.62
N SER A 33 6.92 -1.53 -29.03
CA SER A 33 6.97 -2.88 -28.46
C SER A 33 5.84 -3.77 -28.93
N ILE A 34 6.18 -5.04 -29.25
CA ILE A 34 5.21 -6.12 -29.53
C ILE A 34 4.22 -6.33 -28.36
N LEU A 35 4.61 -5.89 -27.15
CA LEU A 35 3.80 -5.97 -25.92
C LEU A 35 2.85 -4.79 -25.72
N ASP A 36 2.83 -3.78 -26.61
CA ASP A 36 1.96 -2.60 -26.49
C ASP A 36 0.47 -2.97 -26.48
N SER A 37 0.11 -4.02 -27.21
CA SER A 37 -1.25 -4.58 -27.21
C SER A 37 -1.68 -5.09 -25.84
N PHE A 38 -0.75 -5.62 -25.03
CA PHE A 38 -0.99 -6.12 -23.67
C PHE A 38 -0.88 -5.01 -22.62
N ASN A 39 -0.09 -3.98 -22.87
CA ASN A 39 0.19 -2.90 -21.91
C ASN A 39 -0.74 -1.68 -22.07
N LYS A 40 -1.89 -1.84 -22.73
CA LYS A 40 -2.92 -0.81 -22.77
C LYS A 40 -3.20 -0.31 -21.35
N ASN A 41 -3.03 1.00 -21.11
CA ASN A 41 -3.17 1.65 -19.80
C ASN A 41 -2.11 1.26 -18.74
N ASP A 42 -0.92 0.83 -19.18
CA ASP A 42 0.22 0.57 -18.27
C ASP A 42 -0.10 -0.44 -17.14
N ARG A 43 -0.87 -1.46 -17.49
CA ARG A 43 -1.31 -2.54 -16.56
C ARG A 43 -0.13 -3.30 -15.97
N VAL A 44 0.97 -3.42 -16.72
CA VAL A 44 2.18 -4.10 -16.25
C VAL A 44 2.79 -3.39 -15.04
N ALA A 45 2.82 -2.06 -15.04
CA ALA A 45 3.31 -1.30 -13.90
C ALA A 45 2.44 -1.52 -12.64
N GLY A 46 1.11 -1.59 -12.80
CA GLY A 46 0.19 -1.92 -11.70
C GLY A 46 0.42 -3.32 -11.13
N LEU A 47 0.61 -4.32 -12.00
CA LEU A 47 0.94 -5.70 -11.59
C LEU A 47 2.28 -5.78 -10.87
N LEU A 48 3.31 -5.05 -11.34
CA LEU A 48 4.61 -4.97 -10.67
C LEU A 48 4.50 -4.32 -9.29
N LEU A 49 3.66 -3.30 -9.13
CA LEU A 49 3.42 -2.69 -7.83
C LEU A 49 2.79 -3.70 -6.86
N ILE A 50 1.77 -4.44 -7.30
CA ILE A 50 1.12 -5.47 -6.49
C ILE A 50 2.13 -6.57 -6.10
N ALA A 51 2.92 -7.05 -7.06
CA ALA A 51 3.97 -8.05 -6.80
C ALA A 51 5.03 -7.54 -5.82
N ALA A 52 5.44 -6.27 -5.94
CA ALA A 52 6.40 -5.62 -5.03
C ALA A 52 5.84 -5.53 -3.60
N LEU A 53 4.59 -5.11 -3.45
CA LEU A 53 3.94 -5.02 -2.14
C LEU A 53 3.79 -6.40 -1.50
N PHE A 54 3.37 -7.39 -2.28
CA PHE A 54 3.22 -8.77 -1.80
C PHE A 54 4.55 -9.36 -1.37
N SER A 55 5.58 -9.28 -2.21
CA SER A 55 6.93 -9.76 -1.90
C SER A 55 7.55 -9.01 -0.71
N GLY A 56 7.38 -7.69 -0.66
CA GLY A 56 7.82 -6.84 0.45
C GLY A 56 7.13 -7.22 1.76
N PHE A 57 5.82 -7.46 1.74
CA PHE A 57 5.07 -7.90 2.91
C PHE A 57 5.59 -9.24 3.46
N PHE A 58 5.82 -10.24 2.59
CA PHE A 58 6.40 -11.52 3.03
C PHE A 58 7.80 -11.36 3.62
N THR A 59 8.63 -10.53 3.02
CA THR A 59 9.98 -10.23 3.53
C THR A 59 9.91 -9.59 4.90
N MET A 60 9.06 -8.58 5.08
CA MET A 60 8.85 -7.91 6.37
C MET A 60 8.26 -8.86 7.42
N ARG A 61 7.33 -9.74 7.04
CA ARG A 61 6.75 -10.74 7.94
C ARG A 61 7.82 -11.70 8.49
N VAL A 62 8.74 -12.15 7.65
CA VAL A 62 9.85 -13.02 8.11
C VAL A 62 10.81 -12.24 9.00
N GLY A 63 11.15 -10.99 8.63
CA GLY A 63 11.97 -10.12 9.47
C GLY A 63 11.34 -9.87 10.84
N LEU A 64 10.02 -9.63 10.87
CA LEU A 64 9.26 -9.46 12.11
C LEU A 64 9.34 -10.69 13.01
N TYR A 65 9.18 -11.90 12.43
CA TYR A 65 9.32 -13.15 13.18
C TYR A 65 10.72 -13.30 13.76
N GLN A 66 11.77 -13.02 12.98
CA GLN A 66 13.15 -13.09 13.46
C GLN A 66 13.44 -12.07 14.58
N THR A 67 12.86 -10.87 14.48
CA THR A 67 13.00 -9.84 15.52
C THR A 67 12.33 -10.27 16.81
N LEU A 68 11.11 -10.81 16.75
CA LEU A 68 10.39 -11.31 17.92
C LEU A 68 11.10 -12.52 18.54
N ASP A 69 11.68 -13.40 17.73
CA ASP A 69 12.45 -14.55 18.19
C ASP A 69 13.71 -14.10 18.93
N PHE A 70 14.42 -13.12 18.37
CA PHE A 70 15.60 -12.51 19.02
C PHE A 70 15.25 -11.86 20.36
N LEU A 71 14.08 -11.24 20.48
CA LEU A 71 13.59 -10.61 21.71
C LEU A 71 12.96 -11.62 22.70
N HIS A 72 13.01 -12.92 22.40
CA HIS A 72 12.33 -13.97 23.17
C HIS A 72 10.81 -13.73 23.35
N ALA A 73 10.20 -12.98 22.44
CA ALA A 73 8.79 -12.62 22.45
C ALA A 73 7.98 -13.29 21.32
N ALA A 74 8.52 -14.32 20.67
CA ALA A 74 7.92 -15.01 19.53
C ALA A 74 6.74 -15.92 19.94
N THR A 75 5.72 -15.35 20.55
CA THR A 75 4.44 -16.02 20.76
C THR A 75 3.52 -15.80 19.55
N ARG A 76 2.58 -16.73 19.32
CA ARG A 76 1.60 -16.60 18.22
C ARG A 76 0.82 -15.29 18.34
N SER A 77 0.36 -14.94 19.53
CA SER A 77 -0.40 -13.71 19.78
C SER A 77 0.41 -12.46 19.46
N ASN A 78 1.68 -12.39 19.89
CA ASN A 78 2.55 -11.25 19.61
C ASN A 78 2.86 -11.13 18.10
N PHE A 79 3.07 -12.26 17.43
CA PHE A 79 3.32 -12.27 16.00
C PHE A 79 2.11 -11.81 15.20
N ASP A 80 0.91 -12.30 15.52
CA ASP A 80 -0.33 -11.94 14.84
C ASP A 80 -0.66 -10.45 15.06
N GLY A 81 -0.51 -9.94 16.29
CA GLY A 81 -0.69 -8.52 16.60
C GLY A 81 0.33 -7.62 15.89
N ALA A 82 1.61 -7.98 15.93
CA ALA A 82 2.67 -7.23 15.25
C ALA A 82 2.49 -7.24 13.72
N GLN A 83 1.97 -8.33 13.15
CA GLN A 83 1.62 -8.39 11.73
C GLN A 83 0.48 -7.41 11.36
N SER A 84 -0.49 -7.22 12.24
CA SER A 84 -1.56 -6.23 12.03
C SER A 84 -1.03 -4.81 12.08
N VAL A 85 -0.13 -4.51 13.01
CA VAL A 85 0.59 -3.23 13.05
C VAL A 85 1.38 -3.02 11.76
N LEU A 86 2.07 -4.04 11.26
CA LEU A 86 2.85 -3.97 10.01
C LEU A 86 1.96 -3.62 8.80
N ILE A 87 0.80 -4.27 8.66
CA ILE A 87 -0.16 -3.99 7.59
C ILE A 87 -0.64 -2.53 7.69
N ASN A 88 -1.00 -2.09 8.89
CA ASN A 88 -1.48 -0.74 9.13
C ASN A 88 -0.42 0.32 8.81
N VAL A 89 0.83 0.12 9.23
CA VAL A 89 1.95 1.02 8.90
C VAL A 89 2.19 1.06 7.39
N THR A 90 2.16 -0.11 6.73
CA THR A 90 2.31 -0.18 5.27
C THR A 90 1.20 0.61 4.56
N ALA A 91 -0.04 0.49 5.02
CA ALA A 91 -1.17 1.25 4.47
C ALA A 91 -0.97 2.77 4.61
N ILE A 92 -0.49 3.24 5.77
CA ILE A 92 -0.16 4.67 6.00
C ILE A 92 0.93 5.13 5.03
N VAL A 93 2.02 4.35 4.89
CA VAL A 93 3.15 4.72 4.02
C VAL A 93 2.69 4.79 2.55
N VAL A 94 1.93 3.80 2.06
CA VAL A 94 1.43 3.81 0.68
C VAL A 94 0.46 4.97 0.45
N LEU A 95 -0.41 5.26 1.42
CA LEU A 95 -1.34 6.39 1.35
C LEU A 95 -0.60 7.73 1.35
N TRP A 96 0.42 7.89 2.19
CA TRP A 96 1.30 9.06 2.22
C TRP A 96 2.02 9.25 0.89
N MET A 97 2.59 8.19 0.33
CA MET A 97 3.24 8.23 -0.98
C MET A 97 2.25 8.59 -2.10
N SER A 98 1.01 8.10 -2.01
CA SER A 98 -0.06 8.47 -2.93
C SER A 98 -0.34 9.97 -2.90
N LEU A 99 -0.40 10.55 -1.70
CA LEU A 99 -0.59 11.99 -1.51
C LEU A 99 0.55 12.81 -2.11
N LEU A 100 1.81 12.41 -1.82
CA LEU A 100 3.00 13.10 -2.33
C LEU A 100 3.13 13.03 -3.86
N ARG A 101 2.73 11.92 -4.45
CA ARG A 101 2.87 11.64 -5.88
C ARG A 101 1.62 11.95 -6.68
N HIS A 102 0.50 12.36 -6.06
CA HIS A 102 -0.80 12.58 -6.69
C HIS A 102 -1.23 11.41 -7.59
N ASN A 103 -0.88 10.17 -7.19
CA ASN A 103 -1.09 8.97 -7.99
C ASN A 103 -2.36 8.25 -7.53
N LYS A 104 -3.38 8.23 -8.41
CA LYS A 104 -4.68 7.57 -8.15
C LYS A 104 -4.56 6.06 -7.95
N GLU A 105 -3.58 5.41 -8.59
CA GLU A 105 -3.35 3.97 -8.44
C GLU A 105 -2.84 3.61 -7.04
N LEU A 106 -1.82 4.36 -6.55
CA LEU A 106 -1.33 4.17 -5.19
C LEU A 106 -2.44 4.41 -4.16
N ARG A 107 -3.32 5.38 -4.40
CA ARG A 107 -4.48 5.63 -3.55
C ARG A 107 -5.40 4.42 -3.49
N ASN A 108 -5.75 3.85 -4.63
CA ASN A 108 -6.63 2.69 -4.69
C ASN A 108 -6.00 1.47 -3.99
N VAL A 109 -4.70 1.27 -4.17
CA VAL A 109 -3.94 0.21 -3.48
C VAL A 109 -3.90 0.46 -1.97
N ALA A 110 -3.71 1.71 -1.52
CA ALA A 110 -3.74 2.05 -0.10
C ALA A 110 -5.12 1.78 0.52
N VAL A 111 -6.20 2.16 -0.16
CA VAL A 111 -7.58 1.88 0.29
C VAL A 111 -7.80 0.37 0.40
N LEU A 112 -7.34 -0.41 -0.58
CA LEU A 112 -7.42 -1.87 -0.53
C LEU A 112 -6.67 -2.44 0.69
N LEU A 113 -5.45 -1.94 0.96
CA LEU A 113 -4.67 -2.35 2.14
C LEU A 113 -5.39 -2.01 3.45
N ILE A 114 -6.05 -0.84 3.52
CA ILE A 114 -6.86 -0.44 4.69
C ILE A 114 -8.02 -1.41 4.90
N VAL A 115 -8.74 -1.78 3.84
CA VAL A 115 -9.84 -2.74 3.90
C VAL A 115 -9.35 -4.13 4.35
N ILE A 116 -8.22 -4.59 3.82
CA ILE A 116 -7.60 -5.86 4.24
C ILE A 116 -7.18 -5.79 5.72
N GLY A 117 -6.55 -4.68 6.13
CA GLY A 117 -6.16 -4.43 7.52
C GLY A 117 -7.36 -4.43 8.47
N ALA A 118 -8.45 -3.74 8.09
CA ALA A 118 -9.71 -3.75 8.83
C ALA A 118 -10.26 -5.17 8.98
N GLY A 119 -10.38 -5.90 7.89
CA GLY A 119 -10.85 -7.29 7.89
C GLY A 119 -10.02 -8.17 8.81
N LYS A 120 -8.68 -8.05 8.73
CA LYS A 120 -7.80 -8.81 9.62
C LYS A 120 -8.03 -8.45 11.09
N VAL A 121 -8.04 -7.15 11.45
CA VAL A 121 -8.19 -6.70 12.84
C VAL A 121 -9.56 -7.12 13.40
N PHE A 122 -10.64 -6.87 12.67
CA PHE A 122 -11.99 -7.09 13.18
C PHE A 122 -12.43 -8.56 13.08
N LEU A 123 -12.07 -9.29 12.04
CA LEU A 123 -12.53 -10.67 11.84
C LEU A 123 -11.58 -11.72 12.45
N MET A 124 -10.28 -11.44 12.46
CA MET A 124 -9.29 -12.40 12.92
C MET A 124 -8.70 -12.05 14.28
N ASP A 125 -8.24 -10.82 14.47
CA ASP A 125 -7.50 -10.45 15.68
C ASP A 125 -8.43 -10.33 16.88
N MET A 126 -9.64 -9.76 16.75
CA MET A 126 -10.60 -9.66 17.86
C MET A 126 -11.06 -11.02 18.37
N VAL A 127 -11.06 -12.05 17.52
CA VAL A 127 -11.46 -13.42 17.92
C VAL A 127 -10.27 -14.20 18.47
N SER A 128 -9.07 -14.00 17.94
CA SER A 128 -7.91 -14.86 18.18
C SER A 128 -6.90 -14.29 19.15
N ILE A 129 -6.82 -12.96 19.29
CA ILE A 129 -5.81 -12.26 20.07
C ILE A 129 -6.47 -11.62 21.31
N LYS A 130 -5.76 -11.64 22.44
CA LYS A 130 -6.19 -10.99 23.69
C LYS A 130 -5.07 -10.11 24.25
N GLY A 131 -5.47 -9.08 25.02
CA GLY A 131 -4.53 -8.21 25.74
C GLY A 131 -3.82 -7.19 24.88
N MET A 132 -2.56 -6.88 25.25
CA MET A 132 -1.75 -5.80 24.63
C MET A 132 -1.59 -5.90 23.11
N PRO A 133 -1.35 -7.08 22.49
CA PRO A 133 -1.21 -7.17 21.05
C PRO A 133 -2.48 -6.76 20.30
N LEU A 134 -3.67 -7.07 20.81
CA LEU A 134 -4.94 -6.65 20.25
C LEU A 134 -5.10 -5.13 20.35
N MET A 135 -4.80 -4.55 21.51
CA MET A 135 -4.89 -3.10 21.71
C MET A 135 -3.98 -2.34 20.72
N ALA A 136 -2.76 -2.83 20.50
CA ALA A 136 -1.84 -2.24 19.53
C ALA A 136 -2.40 -2.31 18.10
N GLY A 137 -2.99 -3.44 17.69
CA GLY A 137 -3.62 -3.61 16.38
C GLY A 137 -4.79 -2.66 16.17
N VAL A 138 -5.72 -2.59 17.12
CA VAL A 138 -6.90 -1.72 17.06
C VAL A 138 -6.50 -0.23 17.09
N PHE A 139 -5.56 0.14 17.96
CA PHE A 139 -5.08 1.52 18.06
C PHE A 139 -4.41 1.98 16.76
N THR A 140 -3.51 1.17 16.20
CA THR A 140 -2.85 1.50 14.93
C THR A 140 -3.85 1.56 13.78
N PHE A 141 -4.87 0.70 13.77
CA PHE A 141 -5.94 0.78 12.79
C PHE A 141 -6.74 2.09 12.92
N GLY A 142 -7.06 2.52 14.14
CA GLY A 142 -7.71 3.82 14.40
C GLY A 142 -6.91 4.99 13.82
N LEU A 143 -5.58 4.98 14.00
CA LEU A 143 -4.70 5.99 13.39
C LEU A 143 -4.74 5.95 11.85
N VAL A 144 -4.73 4.75 11.25
CA VAL A 144 -4.87 4.57 9.79
C VAL A 144 -6.19 5.16 9.31
N ALA A 145 -7.30 4.85 9.96
CA ALA A 145 -8.62 5.33 9.59
C ALA A 145 -8.72 6.87 9.68
N ALA A 146 -8.20 7.47 10.73
CA ALA A 146 -8.14 8.92 10.90
C ALA A 146 -7.30 9.58 9.80
N PHE A 147 -6.12 9.03 9.52
CA PHE A 147 -5.23 9.53 8.47
C PHE A 147 -5.85 9.37 7.08
N ALA A 148 -6.47 8.22 6.80
CA ALA A 148 -7.17 7.97 5.54
C ALA A 148 -8.31 8.96 5.32
N SER A 149 -9.13 9.24 6.35
CA SER A 149 -10.20 10.23 6.28
C SER A 149 -9.68 11.62 5.95
N PHE A 150 -8.56 12.02 6.56
CA PHE A 150 -7.91 13.30 6.28
C PHE A 150 -7.42 13.38 4.82
N VAL A 151 -6.71 12.36 4.35
CA VAL A 151 -6.16 12.32 2.99
C VAL A 151 -7.26 12.29 1.94
N LEU A 152 -8.27 11.44 2.10
CA LEU A 152 -9.38 11.32 1.16
C LEU A 152 -10.23 12.60 1.12
N GLY A 153 -10.45 13.24 2.26
CA GLY A 153 -11.14 14.53 2.32
C GLY A 153 -10.39 15.64 1.59
N ARG A 154 -9.07 15.64 1.63
CA ARG A 154 -8.24 16.61 0.90
C ARG A 154 -8.30 16.40 -0.62
N TRP A 155 -8.32 15.15 -1.07
CA TRP A 155 -8.45 14.82 -2.49
C TRP A 155 -9.81 15.24 -3.06
N ASN A 156 -10.89 14.96 -2.34
CA ASN A 156 -12.24 15.31 -2.78
C ASN A 156 -12.40 16.82 -3.00
N LYS A 157 -11.79 17.63 -2.13
CA LYS A 157 -11.80 19.11 -2.29
C LYS A 157 -11.03 19.58 -3.53
N SER A 158 -9.97 18.88 -3.92
CA SER A 158 -9.18 19.21 -5.11
C SER A 158 -9.93 18.87 -6.39
N ASP A 159 -10.62 17.74 -6.43
CA ASP A 159 -11.40 17.30 -7.59
C ASP A 159 -12.63 18.22 -7.81
N VAL A 160 -13.31 18.69 -6.75
CA VAL A 160 -14.43 19.64 -6.83
C VAL A 160 -13.97 20.99 -7.39
N LYS A 161 -12.84 21.53 -6.90
CA LYS A 161 -12.31 22.80 -7.42
C LYS A 161 -11.91 22.72 -8.89
N ALA A 162 -11.38 21.60 -9.36
CA ALA A 162 -11.02 21.40 -10.76
C ALA A 162 -12.28 21.37 -11.64
N SER A 163 -13.39 20.79 -11.16
CA SER A 163 -14.67 20.73 -11.85
C SER A 163 -15.34 22.11 -11.96
N ASP A 164 -15.30 22.90 -10.89
CA ASP A 164 -15.88 24.25 -10.86
C ASP A 164 -15.16 25.21 -11.82
N ASN A 165 -13.83 25.13 -11.90
CA ASN A 165 -13.05 25.96 -12.82
C ASN A 165 -13.34 25.63 -14.29
N GLN A 166 -13.56 24.36 -14.63
CA GLN A 166 -13.95 23.97 -16.00
C GLN A 166 -15.37 24.44 -16.39
N ALA A 167 -16.28 24.51 -15.42
CA ALA A 167 -17.64 24.99 -15.65
C ALA A 167 -17.69 26.51 -15.88
N THR A 168 -16.74 27.26 -15.31
CA THR A 168 -16.69 28.73 -15.43
C THR A 168 -16.04 29.18 -16.75
N ASP A 169 -15.03 28.45 -17.25
CA ASP A 169 -14.34 28.79 -18.52
C ASP A 169 -15.17 28.42 -19.76
N GLY A 170 -16.20 27.58 -19.62
CA GLY A 170 -17.10 27.19 -20.72
C GLY A 170 -18.25 28.18 -21.03
N HIS A 171 -18.35 29.31 -20.31
CA HIS A 171 -19.44 30.27 -20.45
C HIS A 171 -18.92 31.66 -20.86
N GLU A 172 -18.06 31.75 -21.91
CA GLU A 172 -17.88 33.00 -22.63
C GLU A 172 -19.03 33.20 -23.60
N PRO A 173 -19.86 34.24 -23.43
CA PRO A 173 -20.89 34.60 -24.42
C PRO A 173 -20.18 35.26 -25.61
N GLY A 174 -20.23 34.57 -26.78
CA GLY A 174 -19.88 35.12 -28.08
C GLY A 174 -20.95 36.10 -28.58
#